data_08a6fb7577d9d961c544ee535bee36d9
#
_entry.id   08a6fb7577d9d961c544ee535bee36d9
#
_cell.length_a   1.000
_cell.length_b   1.000
_cell.length_c   1.000
_cell.angle_alpha   90.00
_cell.angle_beta   90.00
_cell.angle_gamma   90.00
#
_symmetry.space_group_name_H-M   'P 1'
#
loop_
_entity.id
_entity.type
_entity.pdbx_description
1 polymer ?
#
loop_
_entity_poly.entity_id
_entity_poly.type
_entity_poly.pdbx_seq_one_letter_code
_entity_poly.pdbx_strand_id
1 'polypeptide(L)'
;NKHTILLHLGMTGKIFILKNNKVFKTSFYYEKLFYEKHNHFIFNFNKSEILIYNDVRKFGFIKIFKTKNVKTCSHIKNLGPDPLSEQFNSEYMKRTIPKIKKNIKNFLMDQKYVSGIGNIYANEIIHLSTINPRKKVYNLSAKKISLLIKNVKKILREAIRFGGSSIKDFRGIGGDKGNFQQKFRVYNREGCTCKKKACGGLIKKIYISNRSSFFCSICQNN
;
A
#
# COMPACT_ATOMS: atom_id res chain seq x y z
N ASN A 1 -19.77 -7.68 21.38
CA ASN A 1 -18.75 -6.70 21.73
C ASN A 1 -19.27 -5.27 21.47
N LYS A 2 -19.20 -4.40 22.50
CA LYS A 2 -19.72 -3.03 22.44
C LYS A 2 -18.71 -2.03 21.89
N HIS A 3 -17.41 -2.39 21.81
CA HIS A 3 -16.33 -1.50 21.38
C HIS A 3 -15.43 -2.16 20.32
N THR A 4 -14.89 -1.33 19.43
CA THR A 4 -13.92 -1.70 18.40
C THR A 4 -12.69 -0.83 18.52
N ILE A 5 -11.51 -1.43 18.46
CA ILE A 5 -10.23 -0.71 18.41
C ILE A 5 -9.83 -0.54 16.96
N LEU A 6 -9.59 0.69 16.55
CA LEU A 6 -9.01 1.04 15.25
C LEU A 6 -7.52 1.32 15.43
N LEU A 7 -6.70 0.51 14.78
CA LEU A 7 -5.24 0.64 14.76
C LEU A 7 -4.80 1.12 13.38
N HIS A 8 -4.02 2.19 13.35
CA HIS A 8 -3.30 2.63 12.16
C HIS A 8 -1.81 2.54 12.44
N LEU A 9 -1.09 1.71 11.70
CA LEU A 9 0.33 1.44 11.98
C LEU A 9 1.28 2.51 11.43
N GLY A 10 0.79 3.44 10.60
CA GLY A 10 1.66 4.40 9.92
C GLY A 10 2.72 3.71 9.06
N MET A 11 3.97 4.15 9.19
CA MET A 11 5.09 3.58 8.41
C MET A 11 5.95 2.62 9.22
N THR A 12 5.96 2.72 10.55
CA THR A 12 6.85 1.96 11.44
C THR A 12 6.14 1.30 12.62
N GLY A 13 4.81 1.47 12.71
CA GLY A 13 4.01 0.83 13.74
C GLY A 13 3.99 -0.68 13.58
N LYS A 14 4.15 -1.39 14.68
CA LYS A 14 4.22 -2.84 14.78
C LYS A 14 3.36 -3.32 15.93
N ILE A 15 2.85 -4.53 15.82
CA ILE A 15 2.13 -5.19 16.89
C ILE A 15 2.89 -6.46 17.26
N PHE A 16 3.22 -6.60 18.52
CA PHE A 16 3.80 -7.81 19.08
C PHE A 16 2.81 -8.48 20.01
N ILE A 17 2.76 -9.79 19.97
CA ILE A 17 2.08 -10.60 20.99
C ILE A 17 3.16 -11.33 21.78
N LEU A 18 3.17 -11.13 23.09
CA LEU A 18 3.98 -11.90 24.01
C LEU A 18 3.09 -12.96 24.64
N LYS A 19 3.61 -14.19 24.67
CA LYS A 19 2.99 -15.31 25.39
C LYS A 19 4.05 -15.93 26.30
N ASN A 20 3.78 -15.99 27.60
CA ASN A 20 4.74 -16.44 28.60
C ASN A 20 6.10 -15.73 28.47
N ASN A 21 6.11 -14.41 28.36
CA ASN A 21 7.28 -13.54 28.16
C ASN A 21 8.13 -13.85 26.89
N LYS A 22 7.64 -14.68 25.98
CA LYS A 22 8.28 -14.91 24.68
C LYS A 22 7.50 -14.18 23.60
N VAL A 23 8.21 -13.48 22.70
CA VAL A 23 7.60 -12.85 21.52
C VAL A 23 7.02 -13.95 20.65
N PHE A 24 5.69 -14.00 20.60
CA PHE A 24 4.97 -14.89 19.70
C PHE A 24 4.76 -14.17 18.38
N LYS A 25 4.75 -14.91 17.27
CA LYS A 25 4.61 -14.35 15.92
C LYS A 25 3.42 -13.41 15.83
N THR A 26 3.67 -12.20 15.30
CA THR A 26 2.61 -11.25 15.02
C THR A 26 2.61 -10.83 13.58
N SER A 27 1.47 -10.33 13.15
CA SER A 27 1.26 -9.86 11.78
C SER A 27 2.26 -8.77 11.41
N PHE A 28 2.91 -8.90 10.30
CA PHE A 28 3.59 -7.92 9.45
C PHE A 28 5.08 -7.63 9.68
N TYR A 29 5.65 -7.73 10.89
CA TYR A 29 7.07 -7.37 11.08
C TYR A 29 7.72 -8.25 12.12
N TYR A 30 8.71 -9.03 11.72
CA TYR A 30 9.59 -9.73 12.65
C TYR A 30 10.93 -9.01 12.68
N GLU A 31 11.23 -8.36 13.78
CA GLU A 31 12.60 -7.94 14.13
C GLU A 31 13.08 -8.76 15.30
N LYS A 32 14.31 -9.25 15.20
CA LYS A 32 15.02 -9.86 16.34
C LYS A 32 15.24 -8.85 17.47
N LEU A 33 15.12 -7.55 17.17
CA LEU A 33 15.36 -6.47 18.11
C LEU A 33 14.02 -5.79 18.44
N PHE A 34 13.51 -6.11 19.59
CA PHE A 34 12.38 -5.46 20.23
C PHE A 34 12.93 -4.31 21.09
N TYR A 35 12.81 -3.08 20.58
CA TYR A 35 13.21 -1.91 21.35
C TYR A 35 12.05 -1.43 22.20
N GLU A 36 12.06 -1.72 23.49
CA GLU A 36 11.01 -1.37 24.45
C GLU A 36 10.73 0.12 24.53
N LYS A 37 11.73 0.97 24.33
CA LYS A 37 11.59 2.42 24.30
C LYS A 37 10.59 2.97 23.29
N HIS A 38 10.16 2.16 22.34
CA HIS A 38 9.16 2.49 21.33
C HIS A 38 7.82 1.83 21.56
N ASN A 39 7.60 1.23 22.72
CA ASN A 39 6.30 0.70 23.15
C ASN A 39 5.42 1.86 23.59
N HIS A 40 4.27 2.02 22.95
CA HIS A 40 3.35 3.10 23.26
C HIS A 40 2.07 2.63 23.92
N PHE A 41 1.62 1.41 23.60
CA PHE A 41 0.46 0.79 24.21
C PHE A 41 0.73 -0.67 24.52
N ILE A 42 0.27 -1.10 25.70
CA ILE A 42 0.34 -2.47 26.17
C ILE A 42 -1.08 -2.88 26.55
N PHE A 43 -1.58 -3.94 25.92
CA PHE A 43 -2.86 -4.53 26.20
C PHE A 43 -2.65 -5.88 26.88
N ASN A 44 -3.04 -5.99 28.14
CA ASN A 44 -3.00 -7.24 28.90
C ASN A 44 -4.32 -7.97 28.69
N PHE A 45 -4.30 -9.14 28.05
CA PHE A 45 -5.49 -9.99 27.89
C PHE A 45 -5.68 -10.93 29.07
N ASN A 46 -4.56 -11.47 29.60
CA ASN A 46 -4.50 -12.32 30.77
C ASN A 46 -3.07 -12.32 31.36
N LYS A 47 -2.79 -13.14 32.38
CA LYS A 47 -1.45 -13.19 33.00
C LYS A 47 -0.33 -13.62 32.07
N SER A 48 -0.64 -14.28 30.95
CA SER A 48 0.35 -14.85 30.02
C SER A 48 0.39 -14.22 28.64
N GLU A 49 -0.61 -13.41 28.26
CA GLU A 49 -0.74 -12.87 26.91
C GLU A 49 -0.86 -11.35 26.92
N ILE A 50 0.08 -10.71 26.26
CA ILE A 50 0.20 -9.25 26.16
C ILE A 50 0.33 -8.87 24.69
N LEU A 51 -0.44 -7.88 24.24
CA LEU A 51 -0.27 -7.25 22.94
C LEU A 51 0.40 -5.90 23.13
N ILE A 52 1.48 -5.66 22.39
CA ILE A 52 2.25 -4.42 22.45
C ILE A 52 2.19 -3.72 21.08
N TYR A 53 1.81 -2.45 21.10
CA TYR A 53 1.96 -1.56 19.97
C TYR A 53 3.27 -0.78 20.08
N ASN A 54 4.17 -1.00 19.13
CA ASN A 54 5.49 -0.38 19.04
C ASN A 54 5.59 0.46 17.75
N ASP A 55 6.02 1.72 17.84
CA ASP A 55 6.15 2.61 16.68
C ASP A 55 7.30 3.61 16.86
N VAL A 56 8.38 3.39 16.13
CA VAL A 56 9.60 4.22 16.20
C VAL A 56 9.34 5.67 15.81
N ARG A 57 8.51 5.91 14.78
CA ARG A 57 8.27 7.24 14.20
C ARG A 57 7.01 7.93 14.74
N LYS A 58 6.19 7.22 15.49
CA LYS A 58 4.93 7.73 16.08
C LYS A 58 3.93 8.29 15.04
N PHE A 59 3.89 7.71 13.84
CA PHE A 59 2.95 8.11 12.79
C PHE A 59 1.65 7.29 12.81
N GLY A 60 1.61 6.26 13.60
CA GLY A 60 0.42 5.49 13.82
C GLY A 60 -0.48 6.09 14.90
N PHE A 61 -1.65 5.51 15.05
CA PHE A 61 -2.57 5.87 16.13
C PHE A 61 -3.45 4.68 16.54
N ILE A 62 -3.99 4.78 17.74
CA ILE A 62 -5.01 3.86 18.28
C ILE A 62 -6.23 4.69 18.67
N LYS A 63 -7.42 4.24 18.27
CA LYS A 63 -8.70 4.84 18.66
C LYS A 63 -9.71 3.76 19.03
N ILE A 64 -10.53 4.06 20.02
CA ILE A 64 -11.59 3.18 20.49
C ILE A 64 -12.93 3.82 20.15
N PHE A 65 -13.82 3.04 19.55
CA PHE A 65 -15.16 3.47 19.17
C PHE A 65 -16.20 2.49 19.71
N LYS A 66 -17.41 2.98 19.94
CA LYS A 66 -18.57 2.07 20.00
C LYS A 66 -18.69 1.38 18.64
N THR A 67 -18.83 0.06 18.63
CA THR A 67 -18.81 -0.74 17.38
C THR A 67 -19.79 -0.21 16.33
N LYS A 68 -20.98 0.26 16.74
CA LYS A 68 -21.98 0.87 15.84
C LYS A 68 -21.47 2.11 15.10
N ASN A 69 -20.49 2.83 15.64
CA ASN A 69 -19.96 4.09 15.10
C ASN A 69 -18.73 3.92 14.21
N VAL A 70 -18.19 2.72 14.09
CA VAL A 70 -16.93 2.47 13.34
C VAL A 70 -17.04 2.88 11.87
N LYS A 71 -18.14 2.50 11.21
CA LYS A 71 -18.36 2.81 9.79
C LYS A 71 -18.53 4.31 9.51
N THR A 72 -18.96 5.07 10.48
CA THR A 72 -19.19 6.52 10.34
C THR A 72 -18.02 7.38 10.79
N CYS A 73 -16.99 6.78 11.41
CA CYS A 73 -15.83 7.54 11.85
C CYS A 73 -15.04 8.10 10.65
N SER A 74 -14.46 9.30 10.82
CA SER A 74 -13.78 10.05 9.75
C SER A 74 -12.62 9.28 9.11
N HIS A 75 -11.98 8.39 9.83
CA HIS A 75 -10.85 7.58 9.34
C HIS A 75 -11.27 6.47 8.37
N ILE A 76 -12.51 6.01 8.44
CA ILE A 76 -13.02 4.90 7.61
C ILE A 76 -14.02 5.39 6.57
N LYS A 77 -14.96 6.27 6.97
CA LYS A 77 -16.07 6.70 6.11
C LYS A 77 -15.62 7.36 4.79
N ASN A 78 -14.43 7.95 4.77
CA ASN A 78 -13.89 8.65 3.60
C ASN A 78 -12.92 7.80 2.77
N LEU A 79 -12.73 6.52 3.12
CA LEU A 79 -11.88 5.62 2.32
C LEU A 79 -12.61 5.21 1.03
N GLY A 80 -11.86 5.21 -0.06
CA GLY A 80 -12.29 4.59 -1.31
C GLY A 80 -12.36 3.07 -1.19
N PRO A 81 -12.91 2.39 -2.20
CA PRO A 81 -13.02 0.94 -2.20
C PRO A 81 -11.66 0.26 -2.08
N ASP A 82 -11.66 -0.91 -1.47
CA ASP A 82 -10.53 -1.84 -1.54
C ASP A 82 -10.31 -2.23 -3.01
N PRO A 83 -9.09 -2.05 -3.56
CA PRO A 83 -8.78 -2.35 -4.95
C PRO A 83 -8.94 -3.83 -5.34
N LEU A 84 -8.98 -4.75 -4.37
CA LEU A 84 -9.23 -6.17 -4.63
C LEU A 84 -10.72 -6.53 -4.57
N SER A 85 -11.55 -5.67 -4.00
CA SER A 85 -13.01 -5.89 -3.91
C SER A 85 -13.69 -5.76 -5.26
N GLU A 86 -14.96 -6.20 -5.34
CA GLU A 86 -15.81 -6.03 -6.51
C GLU A 86 -16.24 -4.58 -6.71
N GLN A 87 -16.22 -3.78 -5.65
CA GLN A 87 -16.57 -2.36 -5.72
C GLN A 87 -15.57 -1.55 -6.56
N PHE A 88 -14.30 -1.97 -6.64
CA PHE A 88 -13.31 -1.37 -7.52
C PHE A 88 -13.42 -1.94 -8.93
N ASN A 89 -14.33 -1.39 -9.71
CA ASN A 89 -14.69 -1.85 -11.05
C ASN A 89 -14.79 -0.70 -12.07
N SER A 90 -15.11 -1.03 -13.32
CA SER A 90 -15.20 -0.05 -14.41
C SER A 90 -16.31 0.97 -14.20
N GLU A 91 -17.42 0.60 -13.58
CA GLU A 91 -18.53 1.50 -13.29
C GLU A 91 -18.13 2.53 -12.23
N TYR A 92 -17.52 2.08 -11.13
CA TYR A 92 -16.94 2.96 -10.13
C TYR A 92 -15.98 3.99 -10.75
N MET A 93 -15.06 3.51 -11.60
CA MET A 93 -14.08 4.37 -12.24
C MET A 93 -14.73 5.38 -13.19
N LYS A 94 -15.68 4.96 -14.03
CA LYS A 94 -16.43 5.84 -14.95
C LYS A 94 -17.18 6.95 -14.20
N ARG A 95 -17.77 6.66 -13.05
CA ARG A 95 -18.49 7.64 -12.22
C ARG A 95 -17.56 8.61 -11.49
N THR A 96 -16.37 8.12 -11.09
CA THR A 96 -15.45 8.87 -10.22
C THR A 96 -14.48 9.74 -11.01
N ILE A 97 -13.85 9.19 -12.06
CA ILE A 97 -12.76 9.81 -12.81
C ILE A 97 -13.09 11.18 -13.43
N PRO A 98 -14.26 11.41 -14.06
CA PRO A 98 -14.54 12.67 -14.74
C PRO A 98 -14.45 13.91 -13.83
N LYS A 99 -14.65 13.72 -12.55
CA LYS A 99 -14.63 14.79 -11.53
C LYS A 99 -13.23 15.05 -10.95
N ILE A 100 -12.21 14.30 -11.36
CA ILE A 100 -10.91 14.29 -10.69
C ILE A 100 -9.81 14.89 -11.59
N LYS A 101 -9.29 16.04 -11.20
CA LYS A 101 -8.20 16.74 -11.92
C LYS A 101 -6.78 16.25 -11.58
N LYS A 102 -6.64 15.15 -10.82
CA LYS A 102 -5.34 14.59 -10.43
C LYS A 102 -4.69 13.82 -11.59
N ASN A 103 -3.36 13.71 -11.54
CA ASN A 103 -2.67 12.72 -12.37
C ASN A 103 -2.94 11.31 -11.84
N ILE A 104 -2.71 10.30 -12.70
CA ILE A 104 -3.00 8.91 -12.38
C ILE A 104 -2.26 8.40 -11.13
N LYS A 105 -1.03 8.85 -10.91
CA LYS A 105 -0.26 8.44 -9.73
C LYS A 105 -0.88 8.96 -8.43
N ASN A 106 -1.18 10.25 -8.39
CA ASN A 106 -1.82 10.87 -7.23
C ASN A 106 -3.24 10.32 -6.98
N PHE A 107 -3.96 9.96 -8.05
CA PHE A 107 -5.26 9.31 -7.94
C PHE A 107 -5.16 7.94 -7.25
N LEU A 108 -4.25 7.08 -7.71
CA LEU A 108 -4.05 5.74 -7.13
C LEU A 108 -3.56 5.78 -5.68
N MET A 109 -2.82 6.81 -5.31
CA MET A 109 -2.27 6.96 -3.95
C MET A 109 -3.19 7.69 -2.98
N ASP A 110 -4.26 8.28 -3.45
CA ASP A 110 -5.22 8.97 -2.61
C ASP A 110 -6.27 7.98 -2.06
N GLN A 111 -6.18 7.74 -0.76
CA GLN A 111 -7.02 6.76 -0.06
C GLN A 111 -8.52 7.05 -0.15
N LYS A 112 -8.92 8.27 -0.54
CA LYS A 112 -10.32 8.62 -0.83
C LYS A 112 -10.86 7.97 -2.09
N TYR A 113 -9.99 7.65 -3.05
CA TYR A 113 -10.41 7.05 -4.32
C TYR A 113 -10.05 5.57 -4.43
N VAL A 114 -8.92 5.17 -3.88
CA VAL A 114 -8.50 3.77 -3.86
C VAL A 114 -7.75 3.52 -2.56
N SER A 115 -8.27 2.68 -1.68
CA SER A 115 -7.61 2.40 -0.41
C SER A 115 -6.43 1.43 -0.57
N GLY A 116 -5.41 1.55 0.29
CA GLY A 116 -4.32 0.57 0.41
C GLY A 116 -3.22 0.62 -0.65
N ILE A 117 -3.28 1.49 -1.67
CA ILE A 117 -2.19 1.61 -2.66
C ILE A 117 -1.17 2.66 -2.21
N GLY A 118 0.08 2.22 -2.08
CA GLY A 118 1.22 3.08 -1.77
C GLY A 118 2.11 3.36 -2.99
N ASN A 119 3.20 4.13 -2.74
CA ASN A 119 4.08 4.61 -3.82
C ASN A 119 4.69 3.48 -4.67
N ILE A 120 5.08 2.37 -4.07
CA ILE A 120 5.71 1.25 -4.77
C ILE A 120 4.73 0.67 -5.77
N TYR A 121 3.58 0.22 -5.29
CA TYR A 121 2.59 -0.45 -6.14
C TYR A 121 1.97 0.50 -7.17
N ALA A 122 1.79 1.79 -6.84
CA ALA A 122 1.33 2.78 -7.82
C ALA A 122 2.27 2.86 -9.04
N ASN A 123 3.61 2.90 -8.83
CA ASN A 123 4.57 2.90 -9.94
C ASN A 123 4.49 1.63 -10.78
N GLU A 124 4.47 0.46 -10.15
CA GLU A 124 4.40 -0.84 -10.83
C GLU A 124 3.11 -1.01 -11.65
N ILE A 125 1.97 -0.62 -11.07
CA ILE A 125 0.65 -0.66 -11.71
C ILE A 125 0.61 0.25 -12.95
N ILE A 126 1.08 1.49 -12.83
CA ILE A 126 1.07 2.49 -13.89
C ILE A 126 1.97 2.03 -15.04
N HIS A 127 3.15 1.47 -14.73
CA HIS A 127 4.05 0.91 -15.74
C HIS A 127 3.42 -0.27 -16.46
N LEU A 128 2.85 -1.24 -15.74
CA LEU A 128 2.21 -2.40 -16.36
C LEU A 128 1.02 -1.99 -17.24
N SER A 129 0.35 -0.89 -16.90
CA SER A 129 -0.76 -0.31 -17.67
C SER A 129 -0.30 0.57 -18.84
N THR A 130 1.00 0.78 -18.99
CA THR A 130 1.58 1.66 -20.03
C THR A 130 0.94 3.05 -20.05
N ILE A 131 0.85 3.66 -18.89
CA ILE A 131 0.31 5.00 -18.70
C ILE A 131 1.44 5.92 -18.21
N ASN A 132 1.54 7.13 -18.75
CA ASN A 132 2.44 8.14 -18.22
C ASN A 132 1.99 8.53 -16.79
N PRO A 133 2.87 8.54 -15.78
CA PRO A 133 2.48 8.86 -14.41
C PRO A 133 1.93 10.28 -14.23
N ARG A 134 2.23 11.21 -15.15
CA ARG A 134 1.72 12.59 -15.17
C ARG A 134 0.35 12.72 -15.85
N LYS A 135 -0.09 11.70 -16.61
CA LYS A 135 -1.37 11.74 -17.33
C LYS A 135 -2.53 11.99 -16.37
N LYS A 136 -3.35 12.97 -16.70
CA LYS A 136 -4.57 13.27 -15.93
C LYS A 136 -5.54 12.09 -16.03
N VAL A 137 -6.13 11.72 -14.91
CA VAL A 137 -6.97 10.52 -14.81
C VAL A 137 -8.23 10.63 -15.69
N TYR A 138 -8.82 11.81 -15.83
CA TYR A 138 -9.99 12.06 -16.68
C TYR A 138 -9.70 11.92 -18.19
N ASN A 139 -8.41 11.93 -18.60
CA ASN A 139 -8.00 11.73 -20.00
C ASN A 139 -7.73 10.25 -20.34
N LEU A 140 -8.08 9.32 -19.46
CA LEU A 140 -7.92 7.89 -19.73
C LEU A 140 -9.10 7.37 -20.57
N SER A 141 -8.80 6.68 -21.65
CA SER A 141 -9.82 5.97 -22.43
C SER A 141 -10.41 4.80 -21.64
N ALA A 142 -11.61 4.35 -22.01
CA ALA A 142 -12.27 3.20 -21.39
C ALA A 142 -11.39 1.94 -21.43
N LYS A 143 -10.68 1.72 -22.53
CA LYS A 143 -9.69 0.62 -22.69
C LYS A 143 -8.55 0.73 -21.68
N LYS A 144 -8.02 1.92 -21.45
CA LYS A 144 -6.95 2.15 -20.45
C LYS A 144 -7.47 2.00 -19.01
N ILE A 145 -8.71 2.39 -18.73
CA ILE A 145 -9.34 2.20 -17.42
C ILE A 145 -9.49 0.70 -17.11
N SER A 146 -10.04 -0.09 -18.04
CA SER A 146 -10.18 -1.54 -17.86
C SER A 146 -8.83 -2.23 -17.65
N LEU A 147 -7.82 -1.84 -18.42
CA LEU A 147 -6.44 -2.35 -18.26
C LEU A 147 -5.85 -1.96 -16.91
N LEU A 148 -6.08 -0.73 -16.46
CA LEU A 148 -5.61 -0.25 -15.16
C LEU A 148 -6.21 -1.07 -14.01
N ILE A 149 -7.54 -1.29 -14.00
CA ILE A 149 -8.23 -2.09 -12.99
C ILE A 149 -7.66 -3.53 -12.96
N LYS A 150 -7.51 -4.16 -14.14
CA LYS A 150 -6.91 -5.50 -14.25
C LYS A 150 -5.51 -5.53 -13.63
N ASN A 151 -4.68 -4.54 -13.92
CA ASN A 151 -3.29 -4.48 -13.46
C ASN A 151 -3.18 -4.11 -11.97
N VAL A 152 -4.09 -3.30 -11.43
CA VAL A 152 -4.22 -3.07 -9.99
C VAL A 152 -4.42 -4.40 -9.27
N LYS A 153 -5.44 -5.16 -9.65
CA LYS A 153 -5.75 -6.46 -9.03
C LYS A 153 -4.60 -7.46 -9.21
N LYS A 154 -3.98 -7.48 -10.39
CA LYS A 154 -2.84 -8.38 -10.68
C LYS A 154 -1.63 -8.07 -9.78
N ILE A 155 -1.17 -6.83 -9.75
CA ILE A 155 0.02 -6.44 -8.97
C ILE A 155 -0.20 -6.67 -7.47
N LEU A 156 -1.36 -6.34 -6.94
CA LEU A 156 -1.64 -6.52 -5.53
C LEU A 156 -1.73 -8.01 -5.14
N ARG A 157 -2.38 -8.85 -5.96
CA ARG A 157 -2.39 -10.30 -5.72
C ARG A 157 -0.98 -10.91 -5.80
N GLU A 158 -0.19 -10.51 -6.80
CA GLU A 158 1.23 -10.91 -6.88
C GLU A 158 1.99 -10.48 -5.63
N ALA A 159 1.83 -9.22 -5.19
CA ALA A 159 2.51 -8.70 -4.01
C ALA A 159 2.13 -9.49 -2.74
N ILE A 160 0.86 -9.80 -2.54
CA ILE A 160 0.37 -10.62 -1.41
C ILE A 160 1.01 -12.00 -1.47
N ARG A 161 1.01 -12.66 -2.64
CA ARG A 161 1.61 -14.00 -2.81
C ARG A 161 3.12 -14.03 -2.51
N PHE A 162 3.83 -12.94 -2.74
CA PHE A 162 5.25 -12.81 -2.42
C PHE A 162 5.53 -12.23 -1.02
N GLY A 163 4.52 -12.15 -0.14
CA GLY A 163 4.68 -11.64 1.22
C GLY A 163 4.95 -10.14 1.32
N GLY A 164 4.63 -9.38 0.27
CA GLY A 164 4.87 -7.94 0.20
C GLY A 164 6.28 -7.54 -0.24
N SER A 165 6.61 -6.25 -0.11
CA SER A 165 7.91 -5.68 -0.48
C SER A 165 8.70 -5.31 0.77
N SER A 166 9.81 -5.97 1.03
CA SER A 166 10.75 -5.58 2.10
C SER A 166 11.77 -4.60 1.56
N ILE A 167 11.57 -3.31 1.84
CA ILE A 167 12.55 -2.26 1.60
C ILE A 167 12.98 -1.74 2.97
N LYS A 168 14.19 -2.07 3.39
CA LYS A 168 14.87 -1.73 4.66
C LYS A 168 14.11 -2.05 5.96
N ASP A 169 12.79 -1.73 6.04
CA ASP A 169 12.03 -1.76 7.31
C ASP A 169 10.84 -2.72 7.31
N PHE A 170 10.51 -3.37 6.17
CA PHE A 170 9.33 -4.22 6.04
C PHE A 170 9.70 -5.70 5.86
N ARG A 171 9.28 -6.56 6.79
CA ARG A 171 9.40 -8.02 6.71
C ARG A 171 8.05 -8.68 6.94
N GLY A 172 7.82 -9.84 6.33
CA GLY A 172 6.56 -10.57 6.45
C GLY A 172 6.38 -11.33 7.76
N ILE A 173 5.20 -11.88 7.94
CA ILE A 173 4.86 -12.79 9.05
C ILE A 173 5.81 -14.00 8.99
N GLY A 174 6.44 -14.34 10.09
CA GLY A 174 7.34 -15.49 10.15
C GLY A 174 8.82 -15.18 10.00
N GLY A 175 9.19 -13.91 9.82
CA GLY A 175 10.59 -13.49 9.67
C GLY A 175 11.09 -13.53 8.22
N ASP A 176 10.26 -14.01 7.30
CA ASP A 176 10.60 -14.04 5.89
C ASP A 176 10.53 -12.64 5.31
N LYS A 177 11.58 -12.24 4.61
CA LYS A 177 11.57 -11.02 3.83
C LYS A 177 10.55 -11.18 2.71
N GLY A 178 9.59 -10.27 2.62
CA GLY A 178 8.76 -10.21 1.43
C GLY A 178 9.65 -10.13 0.18
N ASN A 179 9.35 -10.90 -0.83
CA ASN A 179 10.22 -11.05 -2.01
C ASN A 179 9.69 -10.30 -3.25
N PHE A 180 8.65 -9.50 -3.12
CA PHE A 180 8.07 -8.79 -4.26
C PHE A 180 9.03 -7.74 -4.85
N GLN A 181 9.99 -7.21 -4.08
CA GLN A 181 11.02 -6.30 -4.61
C GLN A 181 11.86 -6.92 -5.74
N GLN A 182 12.02 -8.22 -5.78
CA GLN A 182 12.71 -8.92 -6.88
C GLN A 182 11.91 -8.88 -8.20
N LYS A 183 10.60 -8.64 -8.11
CA LYS A 183 9.68 -8.52 -9.24
C LYS A 183 9.51 -7.10 -9.75
N PHE A 184 10.12 -6.10 -9.13
CA PHE A 184 9.98 -4.72 -9.56
C PHE A 184 10.36 -4.53 -11.03
N ARG A 185 9.48 -3.84 -11.74
CA ARG A 185 9.64 -3.48 -13.15
C ARG A 185 10.26 -2.11 -13.30
N VAL A 186 9.87 -1.17 -12.45
CA VAL A 186 10.33 0.23 -12.51
C VAL A 186 10.77 0.81 -11.18
N TYR A 187 10.15 0.39 -10.06
CA TYR A 187 10.44 1.02 -8.78
C TYR A 187 11.90 0.78 -8.38
N ASN A 188 12.61 1.90 -8.08
CA ASN A 188 14.04 1.92 -7.72
C ASN A 188 14.98 1.33 -8.80
N ARG A 189 14.57 1.42 -10.07
CA ARG A 189 15.33 0.91 -11.23
C ARG A 189 15.70 2.01 -12.24
N GLU A 190 15.93 3.23 -11.75
CA GLU A 190 16.43 4.34 -12.57
C GLU A 190 17.69 3.93 -13.35
N GLY A 191 17.78 4.29 -14.62
CA GLY A 191 18.88 3.94 -15.53
C GLY A 191 18.83 2.50 -16.08
N CYS A 192 18.03 1.60 -15.49
CA CYS A 192 17.92 0.23 -15.99
C CYS A 192 17.02 0.14 -17.23
N THR A 193 17.25 -0.86 -18.05
CA THR A 193 16.41 -1.20 -19.19
C THR A 193 15.01 -1.66 -18.74
N CYS A 194 13.99 -1.26 -19.48
CA CYS A 194 12.60 -1.66 -19.27
C CYS A 194 12.44 -3.18 -19.43
N LYS A 195 11.79 -3.83 -18.46
CA LYS A 195 11.53 -5.29 -18.50
C LYS A 195 10.41 -5.70 -19.46
N LYS A 196 9.76 -4.77 -20.15
CA LYS A 196 8.74 -5.09 -21.15
C LYS A 196 9.45 -5.57 -22.43
N LYS A 197 9.05 -6.76 -22.92
CA LYS A 197 9.60 -7.32 -24.16
C LYS A 197 9.57 -6.30 -25.30
N ALA A 198 10.63 -6.25 -26.08
CA ALA A 198 10.81 -5.37 -27.25
C ALA A 198 10.62 -3.86 -26.98
N CYS A 199 10.78 -3.39 -25.73
CA CYS A 199 10.62 -1.96 -25.42
C CYS A 199 11.91 -1.17 -25.59
N GLY A 200 13.07 -1.69 -25.15
CA GLY A 200 14.39 -1.03 -25.21
C GLY A 200 14.53 0.28 -24.43
N GLY A 201 13.46 0.78 -23.81
CA GLY A 201 13.46 2.06 -23.11
C GLY A 201 14.17 1.99 -21.76
N LEU A 202 14.69 3.13 -21.30
CA LEU A 202 15.27 3.28 -19.99
C LEU A 202 14.23 3.75 -18.96
N ILE A 203 14.38 3.29 -17.72
CA ILE A 203 13.59 3.75 -16.59
C ILE A 203 14.12 5.12 -16.15
N LYS A 204 13.24 6.11 -16.17
CA LYS A 204 13.51 7.46 -15.67
C LYS A 204 12.86 7.67 -14.31
N LYS A 205 13.46 8.54 -13.52
CA LYS A 205 12.92 9.00 -12.22
C LYS A 205 12.51 10.46 -12.34
N ILE A 206 11.34 10.76 -11.80
CA ILE A 206 10.82 12.13 -11.64
C ILE A 206 10.18 12.24 -10.26
N TYR A 207 9.87 13.46 -9.85
CA TYR A 207 9.11 13.70 -8.64
C TYR A 207 7.69 14.16 -8.97
N ILE A 208 6.70 13.53 -8.33
CA ILE A 208 5.30 13.90 -8.39
C ILE A 208 4.81 14.02 -6.95
N SER A 209 4.39 15.24 -6.55
CA SER A 209 3.95 15.55 -5.18
C SER A 209 4.95 15.06 -4.11
N ASN A 210 6.22 15.44 -4.27
CA ASN A 210 7.36 15.11 -3.40
C ASN A 210 7.63 13.60 -3.24
N ARG A 211 7.14 12.78 -4.17
CA ARG A 211 7.39 11.32 -4.15
C ARG A 211 8.06 10.87 -5.44
N SER A 212 9.12 10.08 -5.29
CA SER A 212 9.82 9.46 -6.43
C SER A 212 8.85 8.66 -7.29
N SER A 213 8.91 8.89 -8.59
CA SER A 213 8.08 8.24 -9.61
C SER A 213 8.98 7.67 -10.67
N PHE A 214 8.88 6.39 -10.90
CA PHE A 214 9.71 5.66 -11.85
C PHE A 214 8.85 5.22 -13.03
N PHE A 215 9.30 5.46 -14.25
CA PHE A 215 8.56 5.11 -15.46
C PHE A 215 9.49 4.86 -16.64
N CYS A 216 9.04 4.06 -17.59
CA CYS A 216 9.77 3.85 -18.85
C CYS A 216 9.54 5.01 -19.82
N SER A 217 10.62 5.59 -20.34
CA SER A 217 10.55 6.73 -21.27
C SER A 217 9.92 6.40 -22.62
N ILE A 218 9.86 5.14 -23.03
CA ILE A 218 9.27 4.70 -24.29
C ILE A 218 7.84 4.22 -24.11
N CYS A 219 7.61 3.11 -23.38
CA CYS A 219 6.27 2.51 -23.33
C CYS A 219 5.24 3.28 -22.49
N GLN A 220 5.65 4.32 -21.76
CA GLN A 220 4.79 5.20 -20.98
C GLN A 220 4.83 6.65 -21.47
N ASN A 221 5.15 6.87 -22.73
CA ASN A 221 5.29 8.22 -23.30
C ASN A 221 3.95 8.87 -23.73
N ASN A 222 2.81 8.22 -23.49
CA ASN A 222 1.46 8.68 -23.91
C ASN A 222 0.71 9.41 -22.79
#